data_05ffb52b14d272ed3688ae529079ddc7
#
_entry.id   05ffb52b14d272ed3688ae529079ddc7
#
_cell.length_a   1.000
_cell.length_b   1.000
_cell.length_c   1.000
_cell.angle_alpha   90.00
_cell.angle_beta   90.00
_cell.angle_gamma   90.00
#
_symmetry.space_group_name_H-M   'P 1'
#
loop_
_entity.id
_entity.type
_entity.pdbx_description
1 polymer ?
#
loop_
_entity_poly.entity_id
_entity_poly.type
_entity_poly.pdbx_seq_one_letter_code
_entity_poly.pdbx_strand_id
1 'polypeptide(L)'
;MRALPTRLRGPILFEPVVRGDERGFFLETYRESALGAVGAESVFVQDNHSRSRQGVVRGMHFQPGQVKLVRCARGAILDVVVDIRPASPQFGQWEAFRLDDERHHQLLCPDGFAHGFCVVSEVADVVYKVSSYYDPSTEGGFRYDDPEVGIAWPEEIDLLPSQRDSEAPLLSQIKADLVVPYRF
;
A
#
# COMPACT_ATOMS: atom_id res chain seq x y z
N MET A 1 15.57 11.49 -0.06
CA MET A 1 14.35 10.81 0.42
C MET A 1 14.40 10.83 1.94
N ARG A 2 13.33 11.23 2.63
CA ARG A 2 13.24 11.31 4.09
C ARG A 2 12.10 10.41 4.57
N ALA A 3 12.34 9.57 5.57
CA ALA A 3 11.29 8.80 6.22
C ALA A 3 10.46 9.71 7.14
N LEU A 4 9.14 9.61 7.03
CA LEU A 4 8.19 10.28 7.90
C LEU A 4 7.63 9.29 8.94
N PRO A 5 7.25 9.75 10.13
CA PRO A 5 6.68 8.87 11.15
C PRO A 5 5.34 8.28 10.70
N THR A 6 5.12 7.02 11.07
CA THR A 6 3.87 6.29 10.88
C THR A 6 3.36 5.82 12.24
N ARG A 7 2.06 5.58 12.35
CA ARG A 7 1.43 5.08 13.59
C ARG A 7 1.64 3.58 13.74
N LEU A 8 1.51 2.83 12.64
CA LEU A 8 1.78 1.39 12.63
C LEU A 8 3.29 1.13 12.58
N ARG A 9 3.73 0.10 13.30
CA ARG A 9 5.13 -0.35 13.25
C ARG A 9 5.34 -1.27 12.04
N GLY A 10 6.15 -0.79 11.09
CA GLY A 10 6.52 -1.52 9.89
C GLY A 10 6.43 -0.70 8.62
N PRO A 11 5.27 -0.14 8.24
CA PRO A 11 5.18 0.74 7.08
C PRO A 11 6.07 1.97 7.24
N ILE A 12 6.60 2.47 6.11
CA ILE A 12 7.42 3.69 6.09
C ILE A 12 6.89 4.61 5.00
N LEU A 13 6.48 5.81 5.40
CA LEU A 13 6.14 6.87 4.45
C LEU A 13 7.40 7.64 4.09
N PHE A 14 7.69 7.74 2.79
CA PHE A 14 8.82 8.51 2.28
C PHE A 14 8.38 9.81 1.64
N GLU A 15 9.06 10.88 1.99
CA GLU A 15 9.02 12.16 1.30
C GLU A 15 10.24 12.26 0.36
N PRO A 16 10.05 12.35 -0.96
CA PRO A 16 11.16 12.50 -1.91
C PRO A 16 11.69 13.94 -1.92
N VAL A 17 12.87 14.12 -2.50
CA VAL A 17 13.35 15.46 -2.86
C VAL A 17 12.89 15.78 -4.28
N VAL A 18 11.96 16.71 -4.41
CA VAL A 18 11.46 17.20 -5.70
C VAL A 18 12.28 18.41 -6.12
N ARG A 19 12.80 18.41 -7.34
CA ARG A 19 13.52 19.53 -7.94
C ARG A 19 12.69 20.07 -9.10
N GLY A 20 12.10 21.24 -8.92
CA GLY A 20 11.26 21.91 -9.91
C GLY A 20 11.92 23.15 -10.51
N ASP A 21 11.62 23.42 -11.78
CA ASP A 21 11.91 24.65 -12.50
C ASP A 21 10.80 24.97 -13.53
N GLU A 22 10.96 25.97 -14.38
CA GLU A 22 10.00 26.35 -15.42
C GLU A 22 9.67 25.26 -16.46
N ARG A 23 10.47 24.20 -16.53
CA ARG A 23 10.26 23.05 -17.43
C ARG A 23 9.43 21.94 -16.77
N GLY A 24 9.19 22.00 -15.46
CA GLY A 24 8.51 20.98 -14.66
C GLY A 24 9.34 20.52 -13.47
N PHE A 25 9.31 19.23 -13.17
CA PHE A 25 10.03 18.70 -12.02
C PHE A 25 10.83 17.43 -12.35
N PHE A 26 11.84 17.19 -11.53
CA PHE A 26 12.60 15.93 -11.48
C PHE A 26 12.67 15.43 -10.06
N LEU A 27 12.43 14.15 -9.86
CA LEU A 27 12.65 13.48 -8.58
C LEU A 27 13.20 12.06 -8.77
N GLU A 28 13.97 11.63 -7.80
CA GLU A 28 14.40 10.24 -7.70
C GLU A 28 13.31 9.46 -6.97
N THR A 29 12.72 8.48 -7.65
CA THR A 29 11.61 7.67 -7.09
C THR A 29 12.09 6.43 -6.37
N TYR A 30 13.31 5.97 -6.61
CA TYR A 30 13.89 4.80 -5.96
C TYR A 30 15.40 4.88 -5.93
N ARG A 31 15.95 4.58 -4.76
CA ARG A 31 17.37 4.32 -4.56
C ARG A 31 17.52 3.24 -3.50
N GLU A 32 18.13 2.11 -3.84
CA GLU A 32 18.34 0.98 -2.93
C GLU A 32 19.01 1.39 -1.62
N SER A 33 20.10 2.18 -1.71
CA SER A 33 20.83 2.63 -0.53
C SER A 33 20.02 3.54 0.42
N ALA A 34 18.98 4.22 -0.09
CA ALA A 34 18.10 5.05 0.76
C ALA A 34 17.14 4.19 1.57
N LEU A 35 16.72 3.04 1.07
CA LEU A 35 15.91 2.07 1.81
C LEU A 35 16.76 1.37 2.88
N GLY A 36 17.98 0.95 2.54
CA GLY A 36 18.91 0.36 3.50
C GLY A 36 19.24 1.28 4.68
N ALA A 37 19.32 2.60 4.45
CA ALA A 37 19.57 3.59 5.51
C ALA A 37 18.46 3.66 6.58
N VAL A 38 17.25 3.17 6.28
CA VAL A 38 16.12 3.08 7.23
C VAL A 38 15.80 1.64 7.65
N GLY A 39 16.72 0.71 7.38
CA GLY A 39 16.55 -0.71 7.74
C GLY A 39 15.56 -1.48 6.86
N ALA A 40 15.15 -0.91 5.72
CA ALA A 40 14.23 -1.53 4.78
C ALA A 40 14.99 -2.18 3.62
N GLU A 41 15.76 -3.20 3.92
CA GLU A 41 16.54 -3.94 2.91
C GLU A 41 15.59 -4.84 2.10
N SER A 42 15.29 -4.43 0.87
CA SER A 42 14.49 -5.22 -0.07
C SER A 42 15.00 -5.03 -1.49
N VAL A 43 15.20 -6.15 -2.17
CA VAL A 43 15.47 -6.16 -3.62
C VAL A 43 14.15 -6.19 -4.35
N PHE A 44 13.89 -5.19 -5.20
CA PHE A 44 12.67 -5.16 -6.02
C PHE A 44 12.93 -5.77 -7.39
N VAL A 45 12.06 -6.68 -7.80
CA VAL A 45 12.23 -7.53 -9.00
C VAL A 45 11.16 -7.30 -10.07
N GLN A 46 10.07 -6.57 -9.74
CA GLN A 46 8.97 -6.32 -10.66
C GLN A 46 8.39 -4.94 -10.41
N ASP A 47 8.04 -4.22 -11.48
CA ASP A 47 7.29 -2.97 -11.47
C ASP A 47 5.89 -3.21 -12.03
N ASN A 48 4.89 -2.58 -11.39
CA ASN A 48 3.50 -2.61 -11.83
C ASN A 48 2.98 -1.19 -11.98
N HIS A 49 2.07 -1.00 -12.93
CA HIS A 49 1.37 0.26 -13.16
C HIS A 49 -0.12 -0.01 -13.40
N SER A 50 -0.96 0.67 -12.65
CA SER A 50 -2.40 0.63 -12.86
C SER A 50 -2.96 2.05 -13.06
N ARG A 51 -3.93 2.19 -13.97
CA ARG A 51 -4.75 3.39 -14.12
C ARG A 51 -6.18 3.07 -13.73
N SER A 52 -6.76 3.93 -12.89
CA SER A 52 -8.11 3.73 -12.38
C SER A 52 -8.83 5.07 -12.26
N ARG A 53 -10.17 5.06 -12.46
CA ARG A 53 -11.02 6.25 -12.26
C ARG A 53 -11.38 6.41 -10.79
N GLN A 54 -11.93 7.57 -10.45
CA GLN A 54 -12.44 7.88 -9.11
C GLN A 54 -13.35 6.78 -8.57
N GLY A 55 -13.22 6.51 -7.28
CA GLY A 55 -14.00 5.51 -6.55
C GLY A 55 -13.47 4.09 -6.67
N VAL A 56 -12.60 3.77 -7.65
CA VAL A 56 -12.05 2.41 -7.76
C VAL A 56 -11.26 2.07 -6.50
N VAL A 57 -11.67 0.96 -5.88
CA VAL A 57 -10.96 0.33 -4.75
C VAL A 57 -10.26 -0.92 -5.26
N ARG A 58 -8.99 -1.07 -4.89
CA ARG A 58 -8.21 -2.29 -5.10
C ARG A 58 -7.64 -2.72 -3.76
N GLY A 59 -8.05 -3.85 -3.25
CA GLY A 59 -7.63 -4.35 -1.94
C GLY A 59 -8.74 -5.08 -1.19
N MET A 60 -8.42 -5.60 -0.02
CA MET A 60 -7.10 -5.61 0.63
C MET A 60 -6.32 -6.85 0.20
N HIS A 61 -5.12 -6.67 -0.33
CA HIS A 61 -4.32 -7.77 -0.88
C HIS A 61 -2.97 -7.89 -0.18
N PHE A 62 -2.52 -9.12 -0.01
CA PHE A 62 -1.17 -9.44 0.48
C PHE A 62 -0.62 -10.67 -0.24
N GLN A 63 0.69 -10.79 -0.27
CA GLN A 63 1.39 -12.00 -0.68
C GLN A 63 2.51 -12.22 0.35
N PRO A 64 2.55 -13.38 1.04
CA PRO A 64 3.57 -13.64 2.05
C PRO A 64 5.00 -13.45 1.50
N GLY A 65 5.84 -12.76 2.26
CA GLY A 65 7.21 -12.43 1.87
C GLY A 65 7.34 -11.26 0.88
N GLN A 66 6.25 -10.64 0.44
CA GLN A 66 6.30 -9.55 -0.52
C GLN A 66 6.29 -8.18 0.16
N VAL A 67 7.29 -7.37 -0.17
CA VAL A 67 7.36 -5.94 0.17
C VAL A 67 6.94 -5.12 -1.05
N LYS A 68 6.18 -4.06 -0.84
CA LYS A 68 5.74 -3.13 -1.90
C LYS A 68 6.26 -1.72 -1.63
N LEU A 69 6.72 -1.02 -2.67
CA LEU A 69 6.98 0.41 -2.62
C LEU A 69 6.02 1.11 -3.58
N VAL A 70 5.03 1.81 -3.03
CA VAL A 70 3.87 2.34 -3.75
C VAL A 70 3.95 3.85 -3.87
N ARG A 71 3.58 4.41 -5.03
CA ARG A 71 3.39 5.84 -5.24
C ARG A 71 2.24 6.11 -6.21
N CYS A 72 1.59 7.25 -6.07
CA CYS A 72 0.69 7.79 -7.06
C CYS A 72 1.51 8.68 -8.01
N ALA A 73 1.61 8.28 -9.30
CA ALA A 73 2.39 9.00 -10.30
C ALA A 73 1.57 10.12 -10.98
N ARG A 74 0.23 10.03 -10.92
CA ARG A 74 -0.73 11.02 -11.41
C ARG A 74 -2.01 10.93 -10.57
N GLY A 75 -2.58 12.07 -10.23
CA GLY A 75 -3.80 12.16 -9.44
C GLY A 75 -3.55 11.88 -7.96
N ALA A 76 -4.54 11.32 -7.27
CA ALA A 76 -4.48 11.09 -5.84
C ALA A 76 -5.24 9.82 -5.44
N ILE A 77 -4.69 9.12 -4.45
CA ILE A 77 -5.30 7.96 -3.81
C ILE A 77 -5.29 8.09 -2.29
N LEU A 78 -6.25 7.46 -1.64
CA LEU A 78 -6.14 7.07 -0.24
C LEU A 78 -5.56 5.66 -0.21
N ASP A 79 -4.29 5.55 0.18
CA ASP A 79 -3.54 4.30 0.26
C ASP A 79 -3.62 3.75 1.68
N VAL A 80 -3.95 2.48 1.85
CA VAL A 80 -4.27 1.87 3.16
C VAL A 80 -3.43 0.63 3.37
N VAL A 81 -2.87 0.50 4.57
CA VAL A 81 -2.21 -0.71 5.05
C VAL A 81 -2.89 -1.22 6.32
N VAL A 82 -3.01 -2.52 6.45
CA VAL A 82 -3.57 -3.21 7.63
C VAL A 82 -2.55 -4.20 8.15
N ASP A 83 -2.26 -4.18 9.44
CA ASP A 83 -1.40 -5.17 10.09
C ASP A 83 -2.12 -6.53 10.14
N ILE A 84 -1.60 -7.51 9.40
CA ILE A 84 -2.15 -8.87 9.35
C ILE A 84 -1.25 -9.91 10.02
N ARG A 85 -0.26 -9.49 10.80
CA ARG A 85 0.63 -10.38 11.55
C ARG A 85 -0.07 -10.90 12.81
N PRO A 86 -0.41 -12.21 12.90
CA PRO A 86 -1.28 -12.72 13.97
C PRO A 86 -0.75 -12.50 15.39
N ALA A 87 0.58 -12.43 15.56
CA ALA A 87 1.24 -12.19 16.84
C ALA A 87 1.47 -10.70 17.17
N SER A 88 1.08 -9.80 16.28
CA SER A 88 1.24 -8.36 16.47
C SER A 88 0.21 -7.81 17.47
N PRO A 89 0.61 -6.91 18.39
CA PRO A 89 -0.35 -6.17 19.20
C PRO A 89 -1.17 -5.16 18.39
N GLN A 90 -0.80 -4.92 17.13
CA GLN A 90 -1.50 -4.05 16.20
C GLN A 90 -2.31 -4.84 15.15
N PHE A 91 -2.46 -6.17 15.30
CA PHE A 91 -3.25 -7.00 14.39
C PHE A 91 -4.64 -6.41 14.14
N GLY A 92 -5.02 -6.29 12.86
CA GLY A 92 -6.29 -5.69 12.43
C GLY A 92 -6.31 -4.16 12.46
N GLN A 93 -5.30 -3.49 13.02
CA GLN A 93 -5.21 -2.04 12.94
C GLN A 93 -4.75 -1.60 11.56
N TRP A 94 -5.28 -0.47 11.10
CA TRP A 94 -4.97 0.10 9.79
C TRP A 94 -4.46 1.53 9.89
N GLU A 95 -3.77 1.97 8.86
CA GLU A 95 -3.34 3.35 8.67
C GLU A 95 -3.50 3.73 7.21
N ALA A 96 -3.95 4.97 6.95
CA ALA A 96 -4.17 5.49 5.63
C ALA A 96 -3.25 6.68 5.34
N PHE A 97 -2.80 6.76 4.09
CA PHE A 97 -1.91 7.79 3.58
C PHE A 97 -2.48 8.37 2.29
N ARG A 98 -2.53 9.70 2.19
CA ARG A 98 -2.78 10.33 0.91
C ARG A 98 -1.50 10.31 0.08
N LEU A 99 -1.51 9.57 -1.03
CA LEU A 99 -0.45 9.60 -2.03
C LEU A 99 -0.97 10.34 -3.27
N ASP A 100 -0.21 11.33 -3.74
CA ASP A 100 -0.61 12.18 -4.87
C ASP A 100 0.60 12.63 -5.69
N ASP A 101 0.33 13.24 -6.84
CA ASP A 101 1.32 13.80 -7.77
C ASP A 101 1.73 15.25 -7.45
N GLU A 102 1.34 15.77 -6.28
CA GLU A 102 1.78 17.05 -5.75
C GLU A 102 2.92 16.87 -4.73
N ARG A 103 2.69 16.01 -3.73
CA ARG A 103 3.68 15.73 -2.67
C ARG A 103 4.64 14.62 -3.07
N HIS A 104 4.23 13.76 -4.00
CA HIS A 104 5.01 12.62 -4.48
C HIS A 104 5.45 11.64 -3.37
N HIS A 105 4.73 11.60 -2.26
CA HIS A 105 5.03 10.65 -1.18
C HIS A 105 4.97 9.21 -1.70
N GLN A 106 5.75 8.34 -1.05
CA GLN A 106 5.78 6.92 -1.37
C GLN A 106 5.62 6.11 -0.08
N LEU A 107 4.85 5.05 -0.16
CA LEU A 107 4.64 4.14 0.97
C LEU A 107 5.39 2.83 0.76
N LEU A 108 6.27 2.48 1.68
CA LEU A 108 6.79 1.13 1.82
C LEU A 108 5.80 0.33 2.67
N CYS A 109 5.19 -0.67 2.06
CA CYS A 109 4.35 -1.66 2.73
C CYS A 109 5.17 -2.94 2.90
N PRO A 110 5.62 -3.28 4.12
CA PRO A 110 6.44 -4.47 4.34
C PRO A 110 5.61 -5.75 4.32
N ASP A 111 6.29 -6.89 4.28
CA ASP A 111 5.66 -8.19 4.53
C ASP A 111 4.90 -8.16 5.86
N GLY A 112 3.76 -8.84 5.90
CA GLY A 112 2.89 -8.87 7.07
C GLY A 112 1.85 -7.75 7.12
N PHE A 113 1.73 -7.00 6.03
CA PHE A 113 0.66 -6.02 5.87
C PHE A 113 -0.17 -6.33 4.63
N ALA A 114 -1.49 -6.25 4.78
CA ALA A 114 -2.37 -6.16 3.63
C ALA A 114 -2.39 -4.71 3.14
N HIS A 115 -2.50 -4.54 1.84
CA HIS A 115 -2.44 -3.25 1.15
C HIS A 115 -3.64 -3.09 0.22
N GLY A 116 -4.16 -1.88 0.16
CA GLY A 116 -5.20 -1.49 -0.78
C GLY A 116 -5.26 0.02 -0.92
N PHE A 117 -6.02 0.49 -1.90
CA PHE A 117 -6.22 1.93 -2.09
C PHE A 117 -7.59 2.24 -2.70
N CYS A 118 -8.05 3.49 -2.47
CA CYS A 118 -9.19 4.10 -3.16
C CYS A 118 -8.69 5.30 -3.97
N VAL A 119 -9.14 5.42 -5.22
CA VAL A 119 -8.85 6.59 -6.07
C VAL A 119 -9.76 7.74 -5.65
N VAL A 120 -9.17 8.86 -5.23
CA VAL A 120 -9.89 10.05 -4.76
C VAL A 120 -9.93 11.20 -5.77
N SER A 121 -9.05 11.20 -6.77
CA SER A 121 -9.09 12.12 -7.92
C SER A 121 -9.91 11.54 -9.07
N GLU A 122 -10.19 12.33 -10.11
CA GLU A 122 -10.91 11.87 -11.32
C GLU A 122 -10.26 10.63 -11.93
N VAL A 123 -8.92 10.60 -11.98
CA VAL A 123 -8.11 9.47 -12.43
C VAL A 123 -6.83 9.40 -11.62
N ALA A 124 -6.33 8.20 -11.34
CA ALA A 124 -5.02 8.01 -10.74
C ALA A 124 -4.20 6.95 -11.47
N ASP A 125 -2.89 7.23 -11.59
CA ASP A 125 -1.87 6.26 -11.99
C ASP A 125 -1.08 5.83 -10.76
N VAL A 126 -1.24 4.58 -10.37
CA VAL A 126 -0.51 3.99 -9.25
C VAL A 126 0.59 3.10 -9.79
N VAL A 127 1.82 3.41 -9.39
CA VAL A 127 3.03 2.67 -9.76
C VAL A 127 3.65 2.08 -8.50
N TYR A 128 3.99 0.79 -8.54
CA TYR A 128 4.60 0.15 -7.38
C TYR A 128 5.61 -0.92 -7.77
N LYS A 129 6.65 -1.02 -6.95
CA LYS A 129 7.66 -2.07 -7.01
C LYS A 129 7.30 -3.17 -6.03
N VAL A 130 7.61 -4.41 -6.38
CA VAL A 130 7.44 -5.58 -5.50
C VAL A 130 8.73 -6.38 -5.39
N SER A 131 8.98 -6.93 -4.18
CA SER A 131 10.21 -7.67 -3.87
C SER A 131 10.19 -9.14 -4.31
N SER A 132 9.03 -9.65 -4.70
CA SER A 132 8.87 -10.98 -5.29
C SER A 132 7.95 -10.91 -6.49
N TYR A 133 8.07 -11.85 -7.44
CA TYR A 133 7.13 -11.94 -8.55
C TYR A 133 5.71 -12.23 -8.04
N TYR A 134 4.73 -11.71 -8.78
CA TYR A 134 3.33 -12.03 -8.53
C TYR A 134 3.08 -13.54 -8.66
N ASP A 135 2.49 -14.12 -7.63
CA ASP A 135 2.11 -15.53 -7.59
C ASP A 135 0.64 -15.65 -7.14
N PRO A 136 -0.28 -15.93 -8.08
CA PRO A 136 -1.70 -16.04 -7.77
C PRO A 136 -2.03 -17.22 -6.84
N SER A 137 -1.11 -18.19 -6.66
CA SER A 137 -1.31 -19.31 -5.75
C SER A 137 -1.07 -18.97 -4.29
N THR A 138 -0.32 -17.90 -4.02
CA THR A 138 0.03 -17.44 -2.67
C THR A 138 -0.58 -16.09 -2.32
N GLU A 139 -1.13 -15.37 -3.33
CA GLU A 139 -1.82 -14.11 -3.07
C GLU A 139 -3.09 -14.34 -2.25
N GLY A 140 -3.17 -13.66 -1.12
CA GLY A 140 -4.35 -13.60 -0.27
C GLY A 140 -5.00 -12.22 -0.24
N GLY A 141 -6.18 -12.17 0.34
CA GLY A 141 -6.90 -10.92 0.55
C GLY A 141 -8.09 -11.08 1.47
N PHE A 142 -8.63 -9.94 1.90
CA PHE A 142 -9.88 -9.88 2.64
C PHE A 142 -10.69 -8.66 2.19
N ARG A 143 -11.96 -8.61 2.56
CA ARG A 143 -12.88 -7.55 2.13
C ARG A 143 -12.38 -6.17 2.52
N TYR A 144 -12.40 -5.25 1.56
CA TYR A 144 -12.02 -3.84 1.76
C TYR A 144 -12.92 -3.13 2.80
N ASP A 145 -14.18 -3.57 2.93
CA ASP A 145 -15.21 -3.04 3.83
C ASP A 145 -15.44 -3.94 5.06
N ASP A 146 -14.43 -4.71 5.48
CA ASP A 146 -14.50 -5.54 6.68
C ASP A 146 -14.90 -4.71 7.91
N PRO A 147 -16.05 -4.99 8.55
CA PRO A 147 -16.56 -4.16 9.65
C PRO A 147 -15.73 -4.29 10.94
N GLU A 148 -14.97 -5.39 11.12
CA GLU A 148 -14.10 -5.57 12.28
C GLU A 148 -12.80 -4.77 12.13
N VAL A 149 -12.33 -4.59 10.89
CA VAL A 149 -11.16 -3.74 10.58
C VAL A 149 -11.58 -2.27 10.55
N GLY A 150 -12.75 -1.95 10.00
CA GLY A 150 -13.35 -0.62 10.03
C GLY A 150 -12.54 0.44 9.31
N ILE A 151 -12.01 0.15 8.11
CA ILE A 151 -11.29 1.14 7.31
C ILE A 151 -12.23 2.31 6.97
N ALA A 152 -11.81 3.53 7.33
CA ALA A 152 -12.57 4.74 6.99
C ALA A 152 -12.27 5.18 5.54
N TRP A 153 -12.96 4.58 4.59
CA TRP A 153 -12.95 5.03 3.20
C TRP A 153 -13.68 6.37 3.05
N PRO A 154 -13.40 7.17 1.98
CA PRO A 154 -14.09 8.45 1.75
C PRO A 154 -15.61 8.24 1.59
N GLU A 155 -16.40 8.86 2.47
CA GLU A 155 -17.87 8.72 2.47
C GLU A 155 -18.53 9.45 1.29
N GLU A 156 -17.88 10.48 0.76
CA GLU A 156 -18.37 11.31 -0.35
C GLU A 156 -18.12 10.70 -1.74
N ILE A 157 -17.49 9.52 -1.81
CA ILE A 157 -17.14 8.85 -3.07
C ILE A 157 -17.84 7.50 -3.14
N ASP A 158 -18.55 7.25 -4.24
CA ASP A 158 -19.11 5.93 -4.53
C ASP A 158 -17.96 4.92 -4.78
N LEU A 159 -17.83 3.95 -3.89
CA LEU A 159 -16.76 2.96 -3.96
C LEU A 159 -17.04 1.92 -5.05
N LEU A 160 -16.02 1.60 -5.84
CA LEU A 160 -16.08 0.69 -6.99
C LEU A 160 -15.04 -0.43 -6.83
N PRO A 161 -15.27 -1.42 -5.96
CA PRO A 161 -14.43 -2.60 -5.83
C PRO A 161 -14.59 -3.54 -7.03
N SER A 162 -13.63 -4.44 -7.22
CA SER A 162 -13.85 -5.60 -8.10
C SER A 162 -14.81 -6.62 -7.45
N GLN A 163 -15.39 -7.52 -8.25
CA GLN A 163 -16.18 -8.61 -7.71
C GLN A 163 -15.37 -9.46 -6.73
N ARG A 164 -14.12 -9.77 -7.08
CA ARG A 164 -13.19 -10.50 -6.20
C ARG A 164 -13.01 -9.82 -4.84
N ASP A 165 -12.83 -8.50 -4.83
CA ASP A 165 -12.58 -7.75 -3.59
C ASP A 165 -13.86 -7.63 -2.73
N SER A 166 -15.03 -7.60 -3.37
CA SER A 166 -16.32 -7.57 -2.68
C SER A 166 -16.70 -8.94 -2.07
N GLU A 167 -16.30 -10.03 -2.71
CA GLU A 167 -16.62 -11.40 -2.30
C GLU A 167 -15.50 -12.05 -1.45
N ALA A 168 -14.41 -11.33 -1.19
CA ALA A 168 -13.31 -11.82 -0.37
C ALA A 168 -13.79 -12.13 1.07
N PRO A 169 -13.14 -13.05 1.79
CA PRO A 169 -13.48 -13.36 3.19
C PRO A 169 -13.23 -12.16 4.12
N LEU A 170 -13.73 -12.20 5.35
CA LEU A 170 -13.33 -11.28 6.41
C LEU A 170 -11.93 -11.64 6.95
N LEU A 171 -11.23 -10.66 7.51
CA LEU A 171 -9.89 -10.86 8.09
C LEU A 171 -9.92 -11.92 9.21
N SER A 172 -10.96 -11.90 10.03
CA SER A 172 -11.15 -12.90 11.10
C SER A 172 -11.27 -14.33 10.58
N GLN A 173 -11.84 -14.52 9.39
CA GLN A 173 -12.03 -15.85 8.78
C GLN A 173 -10.71 -16.45 8.25
N ILE A 174 -9.76 -15.63 7.83
CA ILE A 174 -8.46 -16.07 7.30
C ILE A 174 -7.33 -16.05 8.33
N LYS A 175 -7.58 -15.51 9.53
CA LYS A 175 -6.55 -15.32 10.56
C LYS A 175 -5.73 -16.56 10.88
N ALA A 176 -6.38 -17.72 10.92
CA ALA A 176 -5.72 -19.00 11.25
C ALA A 176 -4.73 -19.46 10.16
N ASP A 177 -4.95 -19.03 8.92
CA ASP A 177 -4.15 -19.41 7.76
C ASP A 177 -3.01 -18.41 7.47
N LEU A 178 -2.97 -17.29 8.21
CA LEU A 178 -1.93 -16.28 8.03
C LEU A 178 -0.58 -16.78 8.59
N VAL A 179 0.33 -17.08 7.68
CA VAL A 179 1.72 -17.45 7.99
C VAL A 179 2.62 -16.25 7.75
N VAL A 180 2.53 -15.27 8.64
CA VAL A 180 3.32 -14.05 8.54
C VAL A 180 4.12 -13.86 9.83
N PRO A 181 5.46 -13.87 9.76
CA PRO A 181 6.29 -13.72 10.96
C PRO A 181 6.19 -12.28 11.51
N TYR A 182 6.01 -12.17 12.82
CA TYR A 182 6.20 -10.92 13.53
C TYR A 182 7.68 -10.74 13.83
N ARG A 183 8.38 -9.90 13.03
CA ARG A 183 9.80 -9.58 13.22
C ARG A 183 9.92 -8.12 13.64
N PHE A 184 10.34 -7.90 14.89
CA PHE A 184 10.82 -6.61 15.42
C PHE A 184 11.89 -6.85 16.46
#